data_62a4ba369593363f87414d3503c82027
#
_entry.id   62a4ba369593363f87414d3503c82027
#
_cell.length_a   1.000
_cell.length_b   1.000
_cell.length_c   1.000
_cell.angle_alpha   90.00
_cell.angle_beta   90.00
_cell.angle_gamma   90.00
#
_symmetry.space_group_name_H-M   'P 1'
#
loop_
_entity.id
_entity.type
_entity.pdbx_description
1 polymer ?
#
loop_
_entity_poly.entity_id
_entity_poly.type
_entity_poly.pdbx_seq_one_letter_code
_entity_poly.pdbx_strand_id
1 'polypeptide(L)'
;MAGSPPALHYYVLHDAAGAPEGLLAEEFLLAADYSSAGLVSGGWIRSEGRWHEASATSRRLRADAGLRERVTPVDRGAAAALYRDLCGADLPDEDTLRECFGAPPAQSPSPLRLGDSGPRPGFRETRVYRILFAGELSPDDLTALSEAWQMPITGDPADPGTRVLGSARRQVRGDAFRWDLRRVAAGAAWGLDVTCDLLGERDEAVGVLLYGLTTRMREQGMLPVTVDRFR
;
A
#
# COMPACT_ATOMS: atom_id res chain seq x y z
N MET A 1 22.90 -11.16 -0.65
CA MET A 1 21.86 -12.19 -0.50
C MET A 1 20.56 -11.51 -0.95
N ALA A 2 19.90 -12.02 -1.99
CA ALA A 2 18.57 -11.54 -2.34
C ALA A 2 17.65 -11.87 -1.16
N GLY A 3 17.07 -10.85 -0.53
CA GLY A 3 16.02 -11.05 0.47
C GLY A 3 14.84 -11.77 -0.18
N SER A 4 14.10 -12.58 0.60
CA SER A 4 12.86 -13.17 0.11
C SER A 4 11.99 -12.05 -0.48
N PRO A 5 11.31 -12.29 -1.62
CA PRO A 5 10.41 -11.31 -2.20
C PRO A 5 9.34 -10.92 -1.16
N PRO A 6 8.83 -9.69 -1.17
CA PRO A 6 7.78 -9.28 -0.27
C PRO A 6 6.56 -10.20 -0.44
N ALA A 7 5.87 -10.48 0.67
CA ALA A 7 4.67 -11.29 0.65
C ALA A 7 3.59 -10.67 -0.25
N LEU A 8 2.83 -11.51 -0.95
CA LEU A 8 1.70 -11.06 -1.77
C LEU A 8 0.57 -10.51 -0.88
N HIS A 9 -0.19 -9.62 -1.44
CA HIS A 9 -1.40 -9.09 -0.83
C HIS A 9 -2.62 -9.74 -1.45
N TYR A 10 -3.54 -10.20 -0.59
CA TYR A 10 -4.71 -10.95 -1.01
C TYR A 10 -5.99 -10.17 -0.75
N TYR A 11 -6.94 -10.32 -1.66
CA TYR A 11 -8.27 -9.73 -1.56
C TYR A 11 -9.31 -10.75 -1.97
N VAL A 12 -10.42 -10.78 -1.24
CA VAL A 12 -11.64 -11.50 -1.62
C VAL A 12 -12.45 -10.60 -2.55
N LEU A 13 -12.86 -11.12 -3.68
CA LEU A 13 -13.80 -10.48 -4.59
C LEU A 13 -15.20 -11.00 -4.27
N HIS A 14 -16.16 -10.09 -4.11
CA HIS A 14 -17.55 -10.39 -3.84
C HIS A 14 -18.42 -10.10 -5.06
N ASP A 15 -19.43 -10.92 -5.29
CA ASP A 15 -20.46 -10.67 -6.29
C ASP A 15 -21.40 -9.51 -5.87
N ALA A 16 -22.40 -9.22 -6.71
CA ALA A 16 -23.38 -8.17 -6.41
C ALA A 16 -24.31 -8.49 -5.21
N ALA A 17 -24.39 -9.75 -4.79
CA ALA A 17 -25.14 -10.18 -3.63
C ALA A 17 -24.29 -10.21 -2.34
N GLY A 18 -22.98 -9.90 -2.45
CA GLY A 18 -22.03 -9.91 -1.34
C GLY A 18 -21.42 -11.28 -1.06
N ALA A 19 -21.67 -12.29 -1.89
CA ALA A 19 -21.08 -13.61 -1.72
C ALA A 19 -19.65 -13.65 -2.32
N PRO A 20 -18.69 -14.37 -1.72
CA PRO A 20 -17.37 -14.54 -2.27
C PRO A 20 -17.40 -15.25 -3.63
N GLU A 21 -16.87 -14.60 -4.66
CA GLU A 21 -16.83 -15.15 -6.03
C GLU A 21 -15.40 -15.43 -6.53
N GLY A 22 -14.38 -14.86 -5.86
CA GLY A 22 -13.01 -15.02 -6.32
C GLY A 22 -11.96 -14.42 -5.38
N LEU A 23 -10.72 -14.51 -5.81
CA LEU A 23 -9.55 -13.98 -5.14
C LEU A 23 -8.70 -13.14 -6.10
N LEU A 24 -8.07 -12.12 -5.55
CA LEU A 24 -7.03 -11.34 -6.21
C LEU A 24 -5.77 -11.42 -5.35
N ALA A 25 -4.64 -11.72 -5.98
CA ALA A 25 -3.32 -11.65 -5.37
C ALA A 25 -2.51 -10.56 -6.07
N GLU A 26 -1.92 -9.64 -5.31
CA GLU A 26 -1.19 -8.49 -5.84
C GLU A 26 0.23 -8.41 -5.27
N GLU A 27 1.15 -7.94 -6.10
CA GLU A 27 2.47 -7.52 -5.68
C GLU A 27 2.70 -6.06 -6.07
N PHE A 28 3.04 -5.24 -5.08
CA PHE A 28 3.39 -3.84 -5.28
C PHE A 28 4.90 -3.75 -5.42
N LEU A 29 5.37 -3.54 -6.65
CA LEU A 29 6.79 -3.53 -6.99
C LEU A 29 7.41 -2.19 -6.62
N LEU A 30 8.54 -2.22 -5.91
CA LEU A 30 9.32 -1.05 -5.56
C LEU A 30 10.66 -1.04 -6.32
N ALA A 31 11.09 0.14 -6.73
CA ALA A 31 12.41 0.39 -7.25
C ALA A 31 13.47 0.37 -6.12
N ALA A 32 14.74 0.43 -6.47
CA ALA A 32 15.85 0.43 -5.51
C ALA A 32 15.83 1.63 -4.54
N ASP A 33 15.14 2.72 -4.89
CA ASP A 33 14.96 3.90 -4.06
C ASP A 33 13.63 3.88 -3.27
N TYR A 34 12.94 2.74 -3.25
CA TYR A 34 11.64 2.49 -2.62
C TYR A 34 10.46 3.26 -3.24
N SER A 35 10.62 3.93 -4.37
CA SER A 35 9.48 4.43 -5.15
C SER A 35 8.76 3.28 -5.86
N SER A 36 7.49 3.46 -6.21
CA SER A 36 6.73 2.43 -6.91
C SER A 36 7.25 2.22 -8.33
N ALA A 37 7.60 0.98 -8.65
CA ALA A 37 7.96 0.54 -10.00
C ALA A 37 6.77 -0.04 -10.76
N GLY A 38 5.73 -0.49 -10.04
CA GLY A 38 4.54 -1.04 -10.67
C GLY A 38 3.66 -1.84 -9.72
N LEU A 39 2.57 -2.31 -10.27
CA LEU A 39 1.63 -3.21 -9.63
C LEU A 39 1.33 -4.35 -10.59
N VAL A 40 1.56 -5.56 -10.15
CA VAL A 40 1.23 -6.80 -10.89
C VAL A 40 0.28 -7.64 -10.07
N SER A 41 -0.58 -8.40 -10.72
CA SER A 41 -1.55 -9.23 -10.00
C SER A 41 -2.06 -10.40 -10.81
N GLY A 42 -2.47 -11.43 -10.09
CA GLY A 42 -3.24 -12.55 -10.60
C GLY A 42 -4.62 -12.60 -9.96
N GLY A 43 -5.61 -12.98 -10.73
CA GLY A 43 -6.98 -13.17 -10.28
C GLY A 43 -7.45 -14.60 -10.50
N TRP A 44 -8.30 -15.07 -9.60
CA TRP A 44 -9.01 -16.31 -9.74
C TRP A 44 -10.50 -16.07 -9.48
N ILE A 45 -11.35 -16.47 -10.41
CA ILE A 45 -12.81 -16.36 -10.30
C ILE A 45 -13.39 -17.75 -10.40
N ARG A 46 -14.35 -18.07 -9.53
CA ARG A 46 -14.97 -19.39 -9.45
C ARG A 46 -15.54 -19.89 -10.80
N SER A 47 -16.13 -18.99 -11.57
CA SER A 47 -16.70 -19.34 -12.89
C SER A 47 -15.65 -19.70 -13.93
N GLU A 48 -14.41 -19.21 -13.79
CA GLU A 48 -13.31 -19.51 -14.70
C GLU A 48 -12.45 -20.69 -14.24
N GLY A 49 -12.39 -20.93 -12.93
CA GLY A 49 -11.69 -22.07 -12.32
C GLY A 49 -10.18 -22.08 -12.47
N ARG A 50 -9.58 -20.96 -12.87
CA ARG A 50 -8.13 -20.83 -13.09
C ARG A 50 -7.61 -19.46 -12.71
N TRP A 51 -6.34 -19.38 -12.35
CA TRP A 51 -5.61 -18.14 -12.19
C TRP A 51 -5.28 -17.52 -13.55
N HIS A 52 -5.38 -16.19 -13.64
CA HIS A 52 -5.08 -15.42 -14.85
C HIS A 52 -4.53 -14.04 -14.46
N GLU A 53 -3.94 -13.34 -15.42
CA GLU A 53 -3.44 -11.97 -15.25
C GLU A 53 -4.60 -11.02 -14.91
N ALA A 54 -4.45 -10.18 -13.88
CA ALA A 54 -5.52 -9.33 -13.35
C ALA A 54 -5.12 -7.88 -13.08
N SER A 55 -4.00 -7.39 -13.61
CA SER A 55 -3.53 -6.02 -13.35
C SER A 55 -4.53 -4.93 -13.80
N ALA A 56 -5.36 -5.22 -14.81
CA ALA A 56 -6.44 -4.32 -15.21
C ALA A 56 -7.51 -4.21 -14.10
N THR A 57 -7.86 -5.32 -13.45
CA THR A 57 -8.80 -5.34 -12.31
C THR A 57 -8.22 -4.59 -11.13
N SER A 58 -6.96 -4.83 -10.78
CA SER A 58 -6.26 -4.11 -9.71
C SER A 58 -6.24 -2.60 -9.93
N ARG A 59 -6.01 -2.14 -11.15
CA ARG A 59 -6.08 -0.70 -11.47
C ARG A 59 -7.50 -0.15 -11.34
N ARG A 60 -8.50 -0.90 -11.79
CA ARG A 60 -9.91 -0.49 -11.67
C ARG A 60 -10.35 -0.39 -10.21
N LEU A 61 -9.93 -1.30 -9.33
CA LEU A 61 -10.21 -1.22 -7.89
C LEU A 61 -9.75 0.10 -7.28
N ARG A 62 -8.66 0.68 -7.77
CA ARG A 62 -8.13 1.96 -7.28
C ARG A 62 -8.91 3.16 -7.81
N ALA A 63 -9.53 3.04 -8.97
CA ALA A 63 -10.27 4.12 -9.63
C ALA A 63 -11.78 4.12 -9.32
N ASP A 64 -12.36 2.94 -9.05
CA ASP A 64 -13.81 2.73 -8.95
C ASP A 64 -14.21 2.42 -7.51
N ALA A 65 -14.95 3.35 -6.87
CA ALA A 65 -15.41 3.20 -5.49
C ALA A 65 -16.40 2.03 -5.34
N GLY A 66 -17.35 1.87 -6.27
CA GLY A 66 -18.33 0.78 -6.21
C GLY A 66 -17.68 -0.60 -6.37
N LEU A 67 -16.55 -0.68 -7.09
CA LEU A 67 -15.80 -1.91 -7.17
C LEU A 67 -15.01 -2.18 -5.88
N ARG A 68 -14.48 -1.14 -5.21
CA ARG A 68 -13.80 -1.28 -3.91
C ARG A 68 -14.72 -1.81 -2.81
N GLU A 69 -15.99 -1.41 -2.78
CA GLU A 69 -16.97 -1.89 -1.81
C GLU A 69 -17.20 -3.41 -1.90
N ARG A 70 -16.84 -4.01 -3.02
CA ARG A 70 -16.95 -5.45 -3.27
C ARG A 70 -15.64 -6.21 -3.06
N VAL A 71 -14.68 -5.61 -2.37
CA VAL A 71 -13.36 -6.19 -2.17
C VAL A 71 -12.97 -6.11 -0.70
N THR A 72 -12.55 -7.23 -0.13
CA THR A 72 -12.10 -7.32 1.26
C THR A 72 -10.64 -7.76 1.31
N PRO A 73 -9.73 -6.97 1.91
CA PRO A 73 -8.36 -7.40 2.13
C PRO A 73 -8.33 -8.55 3.15
N VAL A 74 -7.52 -9.55 2.88
CA VAL A 74 -7.36 -10.71 3.75
C VAL A 74 -5.88 -11.13 3.83
N ASP A 75 -5.53 -11.87 4.87
CA ASP A 75 -4.23 -12.52 4.93
C ASP A 75 -4.19 -13.80 4.06
N ARG A 76 -2.98 -14.36 3.87
CA ARG A 76 -2.80 -15.57 3.08
C ARG A 76 -3.58 -16.77 3.65
N GLY A 77 -3.70 -16.88 4.97
CA GLY A 77 -4.40 -17.98 5.61
C GLY A 77 -5.90 -17.96 5.30
N ALA A 78 -6.52 -16.78 5.43
CA ALA A 78 -7.92 -16.57 5.07
C ALA A 78 -8.17 -16.77 3.57
N ALA A 79 -7.26 -16.27 2.71
CA ALA A 79 -7.32 -16.51 1.27
C ALA A 79 -7.24 -18.00 0.94
N ALA A 80 -6.36 -18.77 1.59
CA ALA A 80 -6.22 -20.21 1.38
C ALA A 80 -7.45 -21.00 1.85
N ALA A 81 -8.02 -20.61 2.99
CA ALA A 81 -9.27 -21.23 3.47
C ALA A 81 -10.41 -21.01 2.48
N LEU A 82 -10.62 -19.77 2.04
CA LEU A 82 -11.65 -19.44 1.08
C LEU A 82 -11.44 -20.14 -0.28
N TYR A 83 -10.20 -20.17 -0.77
CA TYR A 83 -9.89 -20.85 -2.04
C TYR A 83 -10.27 -22.33 -2.00
N ARG A 84 -9.94 -23.00 -0.87
CA ARG A 84 -10.31 -24.40 -0.66
C ARG A 84 -11.82 -24.59 -0.61
N ASP A 85 -12.54 -23.70 0.05
CA ASP A 85 -14.01 -23.73 0.13
C ASP A 85 -14.67 -23.53 -1.25
N LEU A 86 -14.08 -22.68 -2.11
CA LEU A 86 -14.64 -22.37 -3.41
C LEU A 86 -14.33 -23.40 -4.50
N CYS A 87 -13.14 -24.04 -4.48
CA CYS A 87 -12.71 -24.96 -5.54
C CYS A 87 -12.22 -26.33 -5.06
N GLY A 88 -12.12 -26.58 -3.76
CA GLY A 88 -11.67 -27.87 -3.21
C GLY A 88 -10.15 -28.13 -3.29
N ALA A 89 -9.36 -27.14 -3.73
CA ALA A 89 -7.92 -27.26 -3.90
C ALA A 89 -7.15 -26.35 -2.92
N ASP A 90 -5.87 -26.63 -2.73
CA ASP A 90 -4.99 -25.74 -1.97
C ASP A 90 -4.59 -24.52 -2.79
N LEU A 91 -4.51 -23.36 -2.12
CA LEU A 91 -4.02 -22.13 -2.74
C LEU A 91 -2.55 -22.32 -3.18
N PRO A 92 -2.20 -22.07 -4.45
CA PRO A 92 -0.83 -22.19 -4.91
C PRO A 92 0.15 -21.38 -4.07
N ASP A 93 1.42 -21.77 -4.06
CA ASP A 93 2.47 -20.95 -3.43
C ASP A 93 2.65 -19.62 -4.17
N GLU A 94 3.32 -18.66 -3.52
CA GLU A 94 3.43 -17.30 -4.05
C GLU A 94 4.26 -17.24 -5.34
N ASP A 95 5.22 -18.12 -5.51
CA ASP A 95 6.04 -18.16 -6.73
C ASP A 95 5.21 -18.66 -7.92
N THR A 96 4.41 -19.69 -7.71
CA THR A 96 3.43 -20.18 -8.70
C THR A 96 2.39 -19.09 -9.04
N LEU A 97 1.90 -18.34 -8.04
CA LEU A 97 0.98 -17.23 -8.30
C LEU A 97 1.63 -16.12 -9.13
N ARG A 98 2.90 -15.80 -8.88
CA ARG A 98 3.65 -14.81 -9.67
C ARG A 98 3.81 -15.18 -11.13
N GLU A 99 3.85 -16.48 -11.47
CA GLU A 99 3.88 -16.93 -12.87
C GLU A 99 2.62 -16.51 -13.65
N CYS A 100 1.50 -16.29 -12.93
CA CYS A 100 0.25 -15.83 -13.52
C CYS A 100 0.18 -14.31 -13.66
N PHE A 101 1.10 -13.56 -13.04
CA PHE A 101 1.10 -12.10 -13.10
C PHE A 101 1.62 -11.64 -14.47
N GLY A 102 1.05 -10.55 -14.95
CA GLY A 102 1.55 -9.91 -16.18
C GLY A 102 2.96 -9.32 -16.01
N ALA A 103 3.58 -8.98 -17.10
CA ALA A 103 4.84 -8.25 -17.06
C ALA A 103 4.63 -6.92 -16.32
N PRO A 104 5.58 -6.50 -15.45
CA PRO A 104 5.50 -5.21 -14.82
C PRO A 104 5.41 -4.10 -15.88
N PRO A 105 4.64 -3.04 -15.64
CA PRO A 105 4.60 -1.91 -16.56
C PRO A 105 6.02 -1.35 -16.75
N ALA A 106 6.30 -0.80 -17.94
CA ALA A 106 7.54 -0.11 -18.19
C ALA A 106 7.77 0.94 -17.09
N GLN A 107 9.00 1.00 -16.57
CA GLN A 107 9.37 1.87 -15.45
C GLN A 107 8.83 3.29 -15.67
N SER A 108 8.10 3.80 -14.68
CA SER A 108 7.68 5.20 -14.66
C SER A 108 8.92 6.10 -14.72
N PRO A 109 8.83 7.25 -15.40
CA PRO A 109 9.92 8.21 -15.44
C PRO A 109 10.31 8.61 -14.01
N SER A 110 11.58 8.91 -13.81
CA SER A 110 12.15 9.34 -12.52
C SER A 110 11.25 10.39 -11.86
N PRO A 111 11.02 10.30 -10.55
CA PRO A 111 10.16 11.24 -9.84
C PRO A 111 10.56 12.68 -10.11
N LEU A 112 9.58 13.56 -10.25
CA LEU A 112 9.80 15.01 -10.29
C LEU A 112 10.46 15.43 -8.98
N ARG A 113 11.76 15.69 -9.00
CA ARG A 113 12.46 16.24 -7.86
C ARG A 113 12.04 17.71 -7.68
N LEU A 114 11.14 17.96 -6.76
CA LEU A 114 10.71 19.30 -6.39
C LEU A 114 11.76 19.89 -5.42
N GLY A 115 12.70 20.65 -5.99
CA GLY A 115 13.58 21.51 -5.22
C GLY A 115 14.86 20.86 -4.68
N ASP A 116 15.91 21.68 -4.68
CA ASP A 116 17.24 21.34 -4.21
C ASP A 116 17.45 21.93 -2.80
N SER A 117 16.74 21.42 -1.82
CA SER A 117 17.03 21.73 -0.43
C SER A 117 17.97 20.65 0.11
N GLY A 118 19.18 21.05 0.50
CA GLY A 118 20.20 20.16 1.08
C GLY A 118 19.68 19.35 2.29
N PRO A 119 20.38 18.32 2.76
CA PRO A 119 19.94 17.49 3.87
C PRO A 119 19.68 18.35 5.11
N ARG A 120 18.81 17.89 5.98
CA ARG A 120 18.59 18.54 7.28
C ARG A 120 19.92 18.59 8.05
N PRO A 121 20.25 19.69 8.76
CA PRO A 121 21.46 19.79 9.55
C PRO A 121 21.65 18.58 10.48
N GLY A 122 22.84 17.97 10.45
CA GLY A 122 23.16 16.78 11.24
C GLY A 122 22.84 15.45 10.55
N PHE A 123 22.25 15.45 9.37
CA PHE A 123 21.99 14.25 8.58
C PHE A 123 22.74 14.30 7.25
N ARG A 124 23.08 13.12 6.71
CA ARG A 124 23.74 12.98 5.41
C ARG A 124 22.77 13.18 4.25
N GLU A 125 21.55 12.65 4.39
CA GLU A 125 20.52 12.66 3.35
C GLU A 125 19.14 12.87 3.98
N THR A 126 18.29 13.60 3.29
CA THR A 126 16.86 13.66 3.60
C THR A 126 16.10 13.16 2.38
N ARG A 127 15.26 12.16 2.56
CA ARG A 127 14.34 11.65 1.53
C ARG A 127 12.91 11.99 1.90
N VAL A 128 12.11 12.31 0.90
CA VAL A 128 10.68 12.60 1.07
C VAL A 128 9.89 11.71 0.14
N TYR A 129 8.95 10.98 0.73
CA TYR A 129 8.04 10.09 0.01
C TYR A 129 6.60 10.53 0.22
N ARG A 130 5.76 10.23 -0.75
CA ARG A 130 4.30 10.23 -0.61
C ARG A 130 3.76 8.88 -1.00
N ILE A 131 3.00 8.27 -0.10
CA ILE A 131 2.23 7.07 -0.39
C ILE A 131 0.79 7.51 -0.57
N LEU A 132 0.20 7.24 -1.73
CA LEU A 132 -1.21 7.51 -1.99
C LEU A 132 -2.03 6.23 -1.83
N PHE A 133 -3.24 6.40 -1.30
CA PHE A 133 -4.20 5.31 -1.08
C PHE A 133 -5.57 5.68 -1.64
N ALA A 134 -6.21 4.70 -2.27
CA ALA A 134 -7.63 4.74 -2.61
C ALA A 134 -8.44 4.06 -1.49
N GLY A 135 -9.61 4.59 -1.20
CA GLY A 135 -10.49 4.15 -0.13
C GLY A 135 -10.88 5.30 0.80
N GLU A 136 -11.68 4.97 1.80
CA GLU A 136 -12.11 5.91 2.83
C GLU A 136 -11.76 5.35 4.20
N LEU A 137 -11.29 6.22 5.09
CA LEU A 137 -11.04 5.90 6.50
C LEU A 137 -12.24 6.33 7.33
N SER A 138 -12.82 5.38 8.05
CA SER A 138 -13.83 5.66 9.06
C SER A 138 -13.20 6.30 10.32
N PRO A 139 -14.00 6.85 11.24
CA PRO A 139 -13.51 7.31 12.54
C PRO A 139 -12.82 6.20 13.36
N ASP A 140 -13.30 4.96 13.25
CA ASP A 140 -12.71 3.82 13.94
C ASP A 140 -11.34 3.45 13.35
N ASP A 141 -11.20 3.50 12.02
CA ASP A 141 -9.92 3.30 11.33
C ASP A 141 -8.89 4.37 11.74
N LEU A 142 -9.31 5.63 11.82
CA LEU A 142 -8.46 6.72 12.28
C LEU A 142 -8.02 6.52 13.73
N THR A 143 -8.88 6.01 14.58
CA THR A 143 -8.55 5.66 15.97
C THR A 143 -7.52 4.53 16.01
N ALA A 144 -7.72 3.45 15.25
CA ALA A 144 -6.80 2.34 15.16
C ALA A 144 -5.41 2.76 14.63
N LEU A 145 -5.36 3.63 13.60
CA LEU A 145 -4.11 4.19 13.09
C LEU A 145 -3.42 5.10 14.11
N SER A 146 -4.20 5.94 14.82
CA SER A 146 -3.69 6.81 15.87
C SER A 146 -3.00 6.02 16.97
N GLU A 147 -3.61 4.95 17.45
CA GLU A 147 -3.05 4.06 18.45
C GLU A 147 -1.79 3.33 17.95
N ALA A 148 -1.88 2.70 16.77
CA ALA A 148 -0.79 1.91 16.20
C ALA A 148 0.47 2.75 15.92
N TRP A 149 0.31 4.00 15.53
CA TRP A 149 1.41 4.91 15.22
C TRP A 149 1.76 5.87 16.35
N GLN A 150 1.04 5.83 17.48
CA GLN A 150 1.13 6.82 18.55
C GLN A 150 1.02 8.25 17.97
N MET A 151 0.08 8.42 17.05
CA MET A 151 -0.12 9.62 16.25
C MET A 151 -1.37 10.35 16.76
N PRO A 152 -1.23 11.47 17.48
CA PRO A 152 -2.38 12.25 17.87
C PRO A 152 -3.11 12.78 16.61
N ILE A 153 -4.41 12.59 16.56
CA ILE A 153 -5.25 13.23 15.55
C ILE A 153 -5.51 14.66 16.02
N THR A 154 -5.00 15.63 15.27
CA THR A 154 -5.09 17.06 15.57
C THR A 154 -5.97 17.82 14.60
N GLY A 155 -6.16 17.25 13.40
CA GLY A 155 -7.08 17.79 12.39
C GLY A 155 -8.50 17.29 12.57
N ASP A 156 -9.47 18.06 12.13
CA ASP A 156 -10.87 17.65 12.10
C ASP A 156 -11.12 16.76 10.86
N PRO A 157 -11.46 15.46 11.05
CA PRO A 157 -11.77 14.58 9.91
C PRO A 157 -13.03 14.99 9.14
N ALA A 158 -13.94 15.74 9.77
CA ALA A 158 -15.16 16.22 9.12
C ALA A 158 -14.95 17.49 8.30
N ASP A 159 -13.86 18.24 8.56
CA ASP A 159 -13.56 19.45 7.82
C ASP A 159 -12.78 19.13 6.53
N PRO A 160 -13.38 19.34 5.34
CA PRO A 160 -12.69 19.12 4.06
C PRO A 160 -11.51 20.06 3.82
N GLY A 161 -11.38 21.16 4.58
CA GLY A 161 -10.23 22.07 4.56
C GLY A 161 -9.01 21.53 5.32
N THR A 162 -9.21 20.57 6.20
CA THR A 162 -8.14 19.96 6.99
C THR A 162 -7.27 19.10 6.10
N ARG A 163 -6.04 19.53 5.86
CA ARG A 163 -5.07 18.83 5.00
C ARG A 163 -4.28 17.76 5.74
N VAL A 164 -3.89 18.00 7.00
CA VAL A 164 -3.13 17.07 7.84
C VAL A 164 -4.00 16.71 9.03
N LEU A 165 -4.27 15.41 9.17
CA LEU A 165 -5.09 14.91 10.27
C LEU A 165 -4.25 14.54 11.49
N GLY A 166 -3.05 14.06 11.29
CA GLY A 166 -2.13 13.70 12.37
C GLY A 166 -0.71 13.56 11.87
N SER A 167 0.23 13.64 12.82
CA SER A 167 1.66 13.49 12.55
C SER A 167 2.30 12.56 13.56
N ALA A 168 3.20 11.72 13.11
CA ALA A 168 3.98 10.83 13.97
C ALA A 168 5.48 10.90 13.65
N ARG A 169 6.30 10.44 14.60
CA ARG A 169 7.76 10.42 14.49
C ARG A 169 8.30 9.12 15.05
N ARG A 170 9.43 8.71 14.52
CA ARG A 170 10.17 7.54 15.01
C ARG A 170 11.67 7.77 14.81
N GLN A 171 12.47 7.27 15.73
CA GLN A 171 13.92 7.19 15.55
C GLN A 171 14.35 5.72 15.53
N VAL A 172 15.23 5.37 14.59
CA VAL A 172 15.79 4.03 14.46
C VAL A 172 17.29 4.17 14.19
N ARG A 173 18.12 3.73 15.13
CA ARG A 173 19.60 3.75 14.99
C ARG A 173 20.19 5.11 14.63
N GLY A 174 19.54 6.20 15.06
CA GLY A 174 19.97 7.58 14.78
C GLY A 174 19.28 8.22 13.58
N ASP A 175 18.75 7.45 12.65
CA ASP A 175 17.89 7.98 11.58
C ASP A 175 16.57 8.49 12.17
N ALA A 176 16.06 9.59 11.64
CA ALA A 176 14.82 10.19 12.09
C ALA A 176 13.76 10.11 11.00
N PHE A 177 12.61 9.62 11.37
CA PHE A 177 11.46 9.45 10.49
C PHE A 177 10.29 10.28 11.01
N ARG A 178 9.56 10.91 10.09
CA ARG A 178 8.31 11.61 10.36
C ARG A 178 7.33 11.29 9.24
N TRP A 179 6.05 11.12 9.59
CA TRP A 179 4.99 11.01 8.59
C TRP A 179 3.76 11.78 9.02
N ASP A 180 3.08 12.32 8.03
CA ASP A 180 1.84 13.07 8.17
C ASP A 180 0.72 12.32 7.42
N LEU A 181 -0.37 11.97 8.14
CA LEU A 181 -1.58 11.45 7.51
C LEU A 181 -2.38 12.61 6.93
N ARG A 182 -2.68 12.54 5.64
CA ARG A 182 -3.29 13.62 4.89
C ARG A 182 -4.50 13.16 4.09
N ARG A 183 -5.48 14.06 3.99
CA ARG A 183 -6.51 13.98 2.96
C ARG A 183 -6.00 14.69 1.70
N VAL A 184 -6.13 14.04 0.55
CA VAL A 184 -5.70 14.54 -0.75
C VAL A 184 -6.94 14.76 -1.62
N ALA A 185 -6.97 15.91 -2.35
CA ALA A 185 -8.03 16.24 -3.31
C ALA A 185 -9.46 16.10 -2.76
N ALA A 186 -9.80 16.87 -1.72
CA ALA A 186 -11.16 17.01 -1.19
C ALA A 186 -11.92 15.68 -0.95
N GLY A 187 -11.22 14.67 -0.45
CA GLY A 187 -11.82 13.36 -0.15
C GLY A 187 -11.64 12.30 -1.23
N ALA A 188 -10.95 12.59 -2.33
CA ALA A 188 -10.73 11.61 -3.41
C ALA A 188 -9.68 10.56 -3.05
N ALA A 189 -8.74 10.85 -2.13
CA ALA A 189 -7.66 9.96 -1.74
C ALA A 189 -7.08 10.32 -0.37
N TRP A 190 -6.39 9.35 0.22
CA TRP A 190 -5.58 9.54 1.41
C TRP A 190 -4.10 9.47 1.06
N GLY A 191 -3.25 10.15 1.82
CA GLY A 191 -1.81 10.15 1.62
C GLY A 191 -1.05 10.10 2.93
N LEU A 192 0.13 9.48 2.87
CA LEU A 192 1.15 9.59 3.90
C LEU A 192 2.34 10.33 3.30
N ASP A 193 2.65 11.53 3.82
CA ASP A 193 3.88 12.23 3.50
C ASP A 193 4.94 11.79 4.50
N VAL A 194 5.98 11.11 4.03
CA VAL A 194 7.02 10.50 4.85
C VAL A 194 8.35 11.20 4.62
N THR A 195 8.94 11.77 5.67
CA THR A 195 10.28 12.36 5.65
C THR A 195 11.24 11.42 6.38
N CYS A 196 12.34 11.06 5.73
CA CYS A 196 13.40 10.19 6.23
C CYS A 196 14.71 10.98 6.27
N ASP A 197 15.18 11.33 7.45
CA ASP A 197 16.48 11.97 7.68
C ASP A 197 17.49 10.87 8.05
N LEU A 198 18.47 10.61 7.18
CA LEU A 198 19.42 9.50 7.28
C LEU A 198 20.80 9.99 7.70
N LEU A 199 21.40 9.36 8.72
CA LEU A 199 22.76 9.63 9.17
C LEU A 199 23.82 8.94 8.30
N GLY A 200 23.56 7.70 7.91
CA GLY A 200 24.48 6.83 7.21
C GLY A 200 24.14 6.57 5.74
N GLU A 201 24.85 5.60 5.17
CA GLU A 201 24.60 5.13 3.80
C GLU A 201 23.51 4.05 3.72
N ARG A 202 23.23 3.42 4.87
CA ARG A 202 22.24 2.35 4.96
C ARG A 202 20.85 2.95 4.98
N ASP A 203 19.97 2.41 4.17
CA ASP A 203 18.60 2.90 3.98
C ASP A 203 17.51 1.80 4.14
N GLU A 204 17.92 0.59 4.57
CA GLU A 204 16.97 -0.51 4.77
C GLU A 204 15.82 -0.14 5.71
N ALA A 205 16.10 0.75 6.68
CA ALA A 205 15.08 1.25 7.61
C ALA A 205 13.96 2.05 6.90
N VAL A 206 14.26 2.67 5.75
CA VAL A 206 13.27 3.36 4.91
C VAL A 206 12.29 2.33 4.34
N GLY A 207 12.79 1.27 3.72
CA GLY A 207 11.96 0.22 3.14
C GLY A 207 11.06 -0.45 4.20
N VAL A 208 11.64 -0.77 5.37
CA VAL A 208 10.88 -1.35 6.49
C VAL A 208 9.78 -0.41 6.97
N LEU A 209 10.06 0.89 7.07
CA LEU A 209 9.06 1.89 7.48
C LEU A 209 7.93 2.01 6.45
N LEU A 210 8.26 2.23 5.17
CA LEU A 210 7.26 2.39 4.10
C LEU A 210 6.38 1.15 3.98
N TYR A 211 6.97 -0.05 4.07
CA TYR A 211 6.23 -1.30 4.10
C TYR A 211 5.27 -1.37 5.30
N GLY A 212 5.77 -1.06 6.51
CA GLY A 212 4.94 -1.08 7.72
C GLY A 212 3.79 -0.07 7.69
N LEU A 213 4.02 1.14 7.17
CA LEU A 213 2.98 2.15 7.00
C LEU A 213 1.93 1.70 5.98
N THR A 214 2.36 1.15 4.85
CA THR A 214 1.46 0.63 3.81
C THR A 214 0.62 -0.53 4.33
N THR A 215 1.23 -1.47 5.08
CA THR A 215 0.53 -2.60 5.68
C THR A 215 -0.56 -2.15 6.64
N ARG A 216 -0.26 -1.19 7.52
CA ARG A 216 -1.26 -0.65 8.46
C ARG A 216 -2.44 0.02 7.76
N MET A 217 -2.19 0.78 6.70
CA MET A 217 -3.27 1.36 5.89
C MET A 217 -4.13 0.27 5.22
N ARG A 218 -3.50 -0.81 4.74
CA ARG A 218 -4.22 -1.96 4.15
C ARG A 218 -5.10 -2.69 5.16
N GLU A 219 -4.65 -2.82 6.40
CA GLU A 219 -5.45 -3.40 7.49
C GLU A 219 -6.74 -2.60 7.76
N GLN A 220 -6.77 -1.32 7.35
CA GLN A 220 -7.96 -0.46 7.37
C GLN A 220 -8.68 -0.42 6.00
N GLY A 221 -8.50 -1.42 5.16
CA GLY A 221 -9.18 -1.51 3.86
C GLY A 221 -8.65 -0.59 2.75
N MET A 222 -7.57 0.14 3.01
CA MET A 222 -7.01 1.09 2.05
C MET A 222 -6.16 0.40 1.00
N LEU A 223 -6.29 0.80 -0.27
CA LEU A 223 -5.53 0.25 -1.39
C LEU A 223 -4.38 1.21 -1.77
N PRO A 224 -3.10 0.80 -1.67
CA PRO A 224 -2.00 1.64 -2.12
C PRO A 224 -2.06 1.86 -3.64
N VAL A 225 -1.87 3.10 -4.06
CA VAL A 225 -1.91 3.54 -5.46
C VAL A 225 -0.50 3.77 -5.98
N THR A 226 0.30 4.52 -5.24
CA THR A 226 1.68 4.84 -5.61
C THR A 226 2.52 5.16 -4.37
N VAL A 227 3.82 4.96 -4.50
CA VAL A 227 4.85 5.48 -3.59
C VAL A 227 5.76 6.37 -4.44
N ASP A 228 5.63 7.66 -4.31
CA ASP A 228 6.44 8.62 -5.07
C ASP A 228 7.56 9.18 -4.19
N ARG A 229 8.78 9.23 -4.73
CA ARG A 229 9.90 9.90 -4.09
C ARG A 229 10.05 11.30 -4.67
N PHE A 230 9.97 12.32 -3.83
CA PHE A 230 10.10 13.74 -4.21
C PHE A 230 11.51 14.29 -3.98
N ARG A 231 12.30 13.58 -3.17
CA ARG A 231 13.65 13.99 -2.81
C ARG A 231 14.52 12.78 -2.42
#